data_ea7749c622641fa42063cb5c272b01b0
#
_entry.id   ea7749c622641fa42063cb5c272b01b0
#
_cell.length_a   1.000
_cell.length_b   1.000
_cell.length_c   1.000
_cell.angle_alpha   90.00
_cell.angle_beta   90.00
_cell.angle_gamma   90.00
#
_symmetry.space_group_name_H-M   'P 1'
#
loop_
_entity.id
_entity.type
_entity.pdbx_description
1 polymer ?
#
loop_
_entity_poly.entity_id
_entity_poly.type
_entity_poly.pdbx_seq_one_letter_code
_entity_poly.pdbx_strand_id
1 'polypeptide(L)'
;MTFRAAILGLLLLPLGSSGALAPFLEKNCVECHDAETKKGGLDMTALKSDLRDPKSFAAWVKIHDRTANGEMPPKKKARPAAGEQSAYLGALAATLLREDVTRIAAQGRSVERRMNRFEYENAVRDLLQAPWLDIKESLPEDTEAHRYNKSGEALDVSHVQLQRTLGAAEEALR
;
A
#
# COMPACT_ATOMS: atom_id res chain seq x y z
N MET A 1 -2.86 15.16 60.14
CA MET A 1 -2.39 15.73 58.86
C MET A 1 -2.68 14.72 57.75
N THR A 2 -3.79 14.87 57.03
CA THR A 2 -4.27 13.93 56.03
C THR A 2 -3.98 14.55 54.65
N PHE A 3 -3.02 13.97 53.92
CA PHE A 3 -2.73 14.33 52.52
C PHE A 3 -3.82 13.78 51.60
N ARG A 4 -4.62 14.64 51.02
CA ARG A 4 -5.55 14.31 49.93
C ARG A 4 -4.76 14.34 48.60
N ALA A 5 -4.47 13.16 48.02
CA ALA A 5 -3.96 13.03 46.70
C ALA A 5 -5.07 13.33 45.68
N ALA A 6 -4.96 14.43 44.96
CA ALA A 6 -5.83 14.75 43.83
C ALA A 6 -5.39 13.90 42.62
N ILE A 7 -6.19 12.90 42.24
CA ILE A 7 -6.01 12.12 41.03
C ILE A 7 -6.53 13.00 39.89
N LEU A 8 -5.61 13.58 39.11
CA LEU A 8 -5.91 14.27 37.88
C LEU A 8 -6.26 13.26 36.79
N GLY A 9 -7.55 13.02 36.62
CA GLY A 9 -8.06 12.14 35.57
C GLY A 9 -7.75 12.70 34.19
N LEU A 10 -6.81 12.09 33.48
CA LEU A 10 -6.53 12.36 32.07
C LEU A 10 -7.72 11.83 31.26
N LEU A 11 -8.62 12.73 30.84
CA LEU A 11 -9.70 12.44 29.93
C LEU A 11 -9.11 12.09 28.56
N LEU A 12 -8.95 10.81 28.27
CA LEU A 12 -8.71 10.27 26.93
C LEU A 12 -10.00 10.52 26.11
N LEU A 13 -10.03 11.63 25.39
CA LEU A 13 -11.04 11.85 24.35
C LEU A 13 -10.82 10.80 23.24
N PRO A 14 -11.85 10.02 22.87
CA PRO A 14 -11.76 9.16 21.72
C PRO A 14 -11.69 10.05 20.46
N LEU A 15 -10.53 10.08 19.79
CA LEU A 15 -10.40 10.67 18.45
C LEU A 15 -11.15 9.77 17.44
N GLY A 16 -12.47 9.92 17.42
CA GLY A 16 -13.34 9.38 16.37
C GLY A 16 -13.25 10.25 15.12
N SER A 17 -12.26 10.07 14.27
CA SER A 17 -12.06 10.84 13.03
C SER A 17 -13.04 10.50 11.90
N SER A 18 -14.01 9.62 12.12
CA SER A 18 -14.99 9.22 11.09
C SER A 18 -16.01 10.32 10.72
N GLY A 19 -16.25 11.29 11.60
CA GLY A 19 -17.26 12.32 11.38
C GLY A 19 -16.89 13.41 10.36
N ALA A 20 -15.61 13.60 10.06
CA ALA A 20 -15.16 14.68 9.18
C ALA A 20 -15.03 14.28 7.71
N LEU A 21 -14.90 12.99 7.41
CA LEU A 21 -14.70 12.50 6.05
C LEU A 21 -15.99 12.47 5.23
N ALA A 22 -17.07 11.96 5.80
CA ALA A 22 -18.34 11.78 5.08
C ALA A 22 -18.93 13.09 4.53
N PRO A 23 -19.06 14.19 5.30
CA PRO A 23 -19.61 15.44 4.78
C PRO A 23 -18.80 16.04 3.64
N PHE A 24 -17.45 15.92 3.69
CA PHE A 24 -16.60 16.40 2.60
C PHE A 24 -16.81 15.60 1.31
N LEU A 25 -16.91 14.29 1.43
CA LEU A 25 -17.12 13.39 0.29
C LEU A 25 -18.49 13.61 -0.36
N GLU A 26 -19.54 13.69 0.44
CA GLU A 26 -20.90 13.95 -0.04
C GLU A 26 -20.97 15.26 -0.83
N LYS A 27 -20.39 16.32 -0.28
CA LYS A 27 -20.42 17.65 -0.89
C LYS A 27 -19.59 17.76 -2.18
N ASN A 28 -18.43 17.10 -2.24
CA ASN A 28 -17.42 17.39 -3.25
C ASN A 28 -17.14 16.24 -4.23
N CYS A 29 -17.59 15.02 -3.94
CA CYS A 29 -17.19 13.81 -4.69
C CYS A 29 -18.36 13.00 -5.21
N VAL A 30 -19.38 12.74 -4.38
CA VAL A 30 -20.45 11.78 -4.66
C VAL A 30 -21.26 12.14 -5.91
N GLU A 31 -21.53 13.44 -6.18
CA GLU A 31 -22.27 13.87 -7.38
C GLU A 31 -21.74 13.26 -8.70
N CYS A 32 -20.42 12.99 -8.76
CA CYS A 32 -19.78 12.43 -9.95
C CYS A 32 -19.34 10.96 -9.79
N HIS A 33 -19.29 10.50 -8.56
CA HIS A 33 -18.80 9.16 -8.22
C HIS A 33 -19.84 8.38 -7.41
N ASP A 34 -21.09 8.47 -7.82
CA ASP A 34 -22.22 7.68 -7.31
C ASP A 34 -22.43 6.38 -8.10
N ALA A 35 -23.46 5.62 -7.73
CA ALA A 35 -23.81 4.35 -8.36
C ALA A 35 -24.24 4.48 -9.83
N GLU A 36 -24.74 5.65 -10.25
CA GLU A 36 -25.24 5.88 -11.61
C GLU A 36 -24.16 6.45 -12.53
N THR A 37 -23.45 7.47 -12.06
CA THR A 37 -22.51 8.25 -12.86
C THR A 37 -21.13 7.58 -12.99
N LYS A 38 -20.61 7.02 -11.92
CA LYS A 38 -19.33 6.26 -11.84
C LYS A 38 -18.18 6.84 -12.66
N LYS A 39 -18.00 8.16 -12.64
CA LYS A 39 -16.91 8.78 -13.42
C LYS A 39 -15.55 8.18 -13.10
N GLY A 40 -14.82 7.80 -14.14
CA GLY A 40 -13.55 7.12 -13.98
C GLY A 40 -13.64 5.72 -13.34
N GLY A 41 -14.82 5.10 -13.36
CA GLY A 41 -15.07 3.79 -12.78
C GLY A 41 -15.15 3.76 -11.25
N LEU A 42 -15.15 4.93 -10.59
CA LEU A 42 -15.25 5.01 -9.14
C LEU A 42 -16.70 5.21 -8.71
N ASP A 43 -17.17 4.32 -7.84
CA ASP A 43 -18.44 4.41 -7.13
C ASP A 43 -18.12 4.53 -5.62
N MET A 44 -18.30 5.74 -5.09
CA MET A 44 -18.00 6.01 -3.68
C MET A 44 -19.08 5.47 -2.75
N THR A 45 -20.29 5.25 -3.26
CA THR A 45 -21.39 4.69 -2.45
C THR A 45 -21.21 3.21 -2.19
N ALA A 46 -20.52 2.51 -3.11
CA ALA A 46 -20.14 1.10 -2.97
C ALA A 46 -18.75 0.88 -2.38
N LEU A 47 -17.95 1.95 -2.23
CA LEU A 47 -16.59 1.85 -1.72
C LEU A 47 -16.61 1.53 -0.23
N LYS A 48 -16.04 0.37 0.10
CA LYS A 48 -15.98 -0.09 1.49
C LYS A 48 -15.04 0.78 2.32
N SER A 49 -15.45 1.05 3.55
CA SER A 49 -14.61 1.71 4.55
C SER A 49 -13.61 0.75 5.24
N ASP A 50 -13.66 -0.54 4.94
CA ASP A 50 -12.71 -1.53 5.47
C ASP A 50 -11.37 -1.40 4.75
N LEU A 51 -10.43 -0.73 5.39
CA LEU A 51 -9.07 -0.50 4.86
C LEU A 51 -8.17 -1.73 4.97
N ARG A 52 -8.60 -2.80 5.61
CA ARG A 52 -7.87 -4.08 5.61
C ARG A 52 -8.00 -4.81 4.27
N ASP A 53 -9.06 -4.53 3.51
CA ASP A 53 -9.15 -5.00 2.14
C ASP A 53 -8.17 -4.20 1.25
N PRO A 54 -7.19 -4.87 0.59
CA PRO A 54 -6.18 -4.18 -0.21
C PRO A 54 -6.75 -3.33 -1.35
N LYS A 55 -7.87 -3.75 -1.94
CA LYS A 55 -8.52 -3.00 -3.03
C LYS A 55 -9.14 -1.71 -2.52
N SER A 56 -9.83 -1.78 -1.39
CA SER A 56 -10.39 -0.60 -0.72
C SER A 56 -9.29 0.35 -0.27
N PHE A 57 -8.21 -0.17 0.34
CA PHE A 57 -7.06 0.64 0.74
C PHE A 57 -6.46 1.40 -0.45
N ALA A 58 -6.15 0.70 -1.54
CA ALA A 58 -5.59 1.32 -2.75
C ALA A 58 -6.52 2.38 -3.36
N ALA A 59 -7.83 2.15 -3.34
CA ALA A 59 -8.80 3.12 -3.80
C ALA A 59 -8.79 4.40 -2.94
N TRP A 60 -8.73 4.26 -1.62
CA TRP A 60 -8.67 5.40 -0.70
C TRP A 60 -7.35 6.18 -0.81
N VAL A 61 -6.21 5.50 -1.00
CA VAL A 61 -4.92 6.15 -1.31
C VAL A 61 -5.04 6.97 -2.59
N LYS A 62 -5.62 6.40 -3.65
CA LYS A 62 -5.81 7.11 -4.93
C LYS A 62 -6.74 8.32 -4.81
N ILE A 63 -7.78 8.24 -3.98
CA ILE A 63 -8.67 9.37 -3.68
C ILE A 63 -7.89 10.48 -2.98
N HIS A 64 -7.10 10.12 -1.94
CA HIS A 64 -6.24 11.06 -1.24
C HIS A 64 -5.30 11.78 -2.22
N ASP A 65 -4.52 11.04 -2.99
CA ASP A 65 -3.47 11.60 -3.85
C ASP A 65 -4.04 12.50 -4.95
N ARG A 66 -5.13 12.09 -5.60
CA ARG A 66 -5.79 12.91 -6.62
C ARG A 66 -6.37 14.20 -6.07
N THR A 67 -6.86 14.15 -4.81
CA THR A 67 -7.36 15.35 -4.13
C THR A 67 -6.20 16.24 -3.70
N ALA A 68 -5.13 15.69 -3.15
CA ALA A 68 -3.93 16.41 -2.73
C ALA A 68 -3.22 17.09 -3.91
N ASN A 69 -3.12 16.38 -5.05
CA ASN A 69 -2.52 16.91 -6.29
C ASN A 69 -3.40 17.92 -7.02
N GLY A 70 -4.61 18.20 -6.51
CA GLY A 70 -5.54 19.11 -7.13
C GLY A 70 -6.16 18.60 -8.44
N GLU A 71 -6.10 17.30 -8.71
CA GLU A 71 -6.77 16.67 -9.84
C GLU A 71 -8.29 16.55 -9.60
N MET A 72 -8.68 16.39 -8.32
CA MET A 72 -10.07 16.29 -7.89
C MET A 72 -10.39 17.34 -6.81
N PRO A 73 -11.59 17.94 -6.87
CA PRO A 73 -12.54 17.97 -7.99
C PRO A 73 -11.90 18.53 -9.27
N PRO A 74 -12.41 18.19 -10.48
CA PRO A 74 -11.84 18.65 -11.74
C PRO A 74 -11.93 20.18 -11.86
N LYS A 75 -11.03 20.79 -12.66
CA LYS A 75 -10.92 22.26 -12.81
C LYS A 75 -12.22 23.00 -13.16
N LYS A 76 -13.17 22.29 -13.76
CA LYS A 76 -14.48 22.84 -14.15
C LYS A 76 -15.50 22.89 -13.01
N LYS A 77 -15.21 22.29 -11.87
CA LYS A 77 -16.08 22.29 -10.67
C LYS A 77 -15.54 23.26 -9.62
N ALA A 78 -16.45 23.74 -8.77
CA ALA A 78 -16.08 24.57 -7.63
C ALA A 78 -15.08 23.82 -6.72
N ARG A 79 -14.05 24.52 -6.28
CA ARG A 79 -13.05 23.96 -5.37
C ARG A 79 -13.52 24.06 -3.93
N PRO A 80 -13.29 23.04 -3.11
CA PRO A 80 -13.48 23.15 -1.67
C PRO A 80 -12.64 24.29 -1.09
N ALA A 81 -13.07 24.88 0.03
CA ALA A 81 -12.24 25.82 0.76
C ALA A 81 -10.94 25.14 1.20
N ALA A 82 -9.80 25.85 1.10
CA ALA A 82 -8.48 25.28 1.37
C ALA A 82 -8.37 24.63 2.75
N GLY A 83 -8.96 25.27 3.78
CA GLY A 83 -8.99 24.69 5.13
C GLY A 83 -9.82 23.42 5.25
N GLU A 84 -10.97 23.34 4.55
CA GLU A 84 -11.83 22.16 4.51
C GLU A 84 -11.11 20.98 3.82
N GLN A 85 -10.46 21.27 2.68
CA GLN A 85 -9.67 20.27 1.96
C GLN A 85 -8.48 19.78 2.77
N SER A 86 -7.74 20.68 3.42
CA SER A 86 -6.59 20.32 4.24
C SER A 86 -6.99 19.48 5.45
N ALA A 87 -8.08 19.81 6.10
CA ALA A 87 -8.62 19.03 7.22
C ALA A 87 -9.04 17.60 6.77
N TYR A 88 -9.73 17.50 5.62
CA TYR A 88 -10.11 16.22 5.03
C TYR A 88 -8.88 15.37 4.70
N LEU A 89 -7.89 15.93 3.98
CA LEU A 89 -6.67 15.23 3.60
C LEU A 89 -5.88 14.77 4.82
N GLY A 90 -5.73 15.61 5.83
CA GLY A 90 -5.05 15.26 7.07
C GLY A 90 -5.74 14.10 7.82
N ALA A 91 -7.07 14.12 7.91
CA ALA A 91 -7.84 13.06 8.56
C ALA A 91 -7.75 11.73 7.79
N LEU A 92 -7.84 11.78 6.45
CA LEU A 92 -7.73 10.60 5.60
C LEU A 92 -6.31 10.03 5.66
N ALA A 93 -5.28 10.85 5.52
CA ALA A 93 -3.87 10.44 5.61
C ALA A 93 -3.56 9.76 6.96
N ALA A 94 -4.02 10.35 8.07
CA ALA A 94 -3.83 9.77 9.41
C ALA A 94 -4.49 8.40 9.54
N THR A 95 -5.65 8.21 8.91
CA THR A 95 -6.38 6.94 8.93
C THR A 95 -5.66 5.88 8.08
N LEU A 96 -5.24 6.23 6.87
CA LEU A 96 -4.48 5.35 5.97
C LEU A 96 -3.14 4.94 6.59
N LEU A 97 -2.39 5.90 7.16
CA LEU A 97 -1.11 5.63 7.79
C LEU A 97 -1.25 4.67 8.98
N ARG A 98 -2.26 4.84 9.82
CA ARG A 98 -2.52 3.95 10.96
C ARG A 98 -2.80 2.52 10.52
N GLU A 99 -3.62 2.35 9.47
CA GLU A 99 -3.91 1.03 8.93
C GLU A 99 -2.68 0.40 8.29
N ASP A 100 -1.87 1.17 7.55
CA ASP A 100 -0.64 0.69 6.94
C ASP A 100 0.38 0.24 8.01
N VAL A 101 0.56 1.01 9.07
CA VAL A 101 1.42 0.62 10.21
C VAL A 101 0.93 -0.65 10.88
N THR A 102 -0.39 -0.79 11.06
CA THR A 102 -0.99 -2.00 11.64
C THR A 102 -0.76 -3.21 10.75
N ARG A 103 -0.96 -3.07 9.45
CA ARG A 103 -0.72 -4.10 8.46
C ARG A 103 0.75 -4.51 8.40
N ILE A 104 1.67 -3.53 8.39
CA ILE A 104 3.11 -3.78 8.41
C ILE A 104 3.54 -4.51 9.69
N ALA A 105 2.98 -4.15 10.84
CA ALA A 105 3.28 -4.82 12.10
C ALA A 105 2.80 -6.28 12.12
N ALA A 106 1.66 -6.56 11.47
CA ALA A 106 1.08 -7.91 11.43
C ALA A 106 1.69 -8.81 10.34
N GLN A 107 2.03 -8.25 9.18
CA GLN A 107 2.38 -9.01 7.97
C GLN A 107 3.82 -8.76 7.49
N GLY A 108 4.52 -7.78 8.04
CA GLY A 108 5.80 -7.31 7.55
C GLY A 108 5.66 -6.30 6.39
N ARG A 109 6.79 -5.77 5.94
CA ARG A 109 6.85 -4.72 4.90
C ARG A 109 6.82 -5.24 3.47
N SER A 110 7.25 -6.47 3.28
CA SER A 110 7.36 -7.04 1.93
C SER A 110 6.25 -8.06 1.68
N VAL A 111 5.70 -8.03 0.48
CA VAL A 111 4.93 -9.16 -0.06
C VAL A 111 5.90 -10.31 -0.24
N GLU A 112 5.46 -11.53 0.06
CA GLU A 112 6.23 -12.72 -0.31
C GLU A 112 6.48 -12.70 -1.83
N ARG A 113 7.74 -12.79 -2.21
CA ARG A 113 8.18 -12.85 -3.59
C ARG A 113 9.36 -13.80 -3.71
N ARG A 114 9.55 -14.39 -4.88
CA ARG A 114 10.80 -15.10 -5.15
C ARG A 114 11.98 -14.11 -5.23
N MET A 115 13.18 -14.61 -5.07
CA MET A 115 14.37 -13.85 -5.43
C MET A 115 14.44 -13.64 -6.94
N ASN A 116 14.93 -12.49 -7.39
CA ASN A 116 15.32 -12.32 -8.77
C ASN A 116 16.61 -13.12 -9.06
N ARG A 117 16.97 -13.29 -10.34
CA ARG A 117 18.13 -14.11 -10.73
C ARG A 117 19.45 -13.65 -10.11
N PHE A 118 19.64 -12.34 -9.92
CA PHE A 118 20.84 -11.79 -9.28
C PHE A 118 20.84 -12.02 -7.76
N GLU A 119 19.70 -11.85 -7.11
CA GLU A 119 19.56 -12.13 -5.69
C GLU A 119 19.78 -13.62 -5.39
N TYR A 120 19.25 -14.49 -6.26
CA TYR A 120 19.42 -15.93 -6.13
C TYR A 120 20.88 -16.33 -6.27
N GLU A 121 21.59 -15.88 -7.33
CA GLU A 121 23.00 -16.16 -7.53
C GLU A 121 23.83 -15.68 -6.34
N ASN A 122 23.62 -14.44 -5.87
CA ASN A 122 24.36 -13.91 -4.73
C ASN A 122 24.07 -14.70 -3.45
N ALA A 123 22.82 -15.09 -3.20
CA ALA A 123 22.49 -15.92 -2.04
C ALA A 123 23.17 -17.29 -2.09
N VAL A 124 23.26 -17.92 -3.26
CA VAL A 124 23.95 -19.21 -3.43
C VAL A 124 25.46 -19.05 -3.30
N ARG A 125 26.05 -17.99 -3.87
CA ARG A 125 27.46 -17.64 -3.68
C ARG A 125 27.82 -17.49 -2.21
N ASP A 126 27.02 -16.76 -1.46
CA ASP A 126 27.22 -16.53 -0.03
C ASP A 126 27.07 -17.83 0.77
N LEU A 127 26.03 -18.61 0.47
CA LEU A 127 25.77 -19.88 1.15
C LEU A 127 26.86 -20.90 0.96
N LEU A 128 27.37 -21.04 -0.28
CA LEU A 128 28.42 -22.01 -0.64
C LEU A 128 29.81 -21.45 -0.48
N GLN A 129 29.99 -20.19 -0.12
CA GLN A 129 31.27 -19.47 -0.08
C GLN A 129 32.02 -19.56 -1.42
N ALA A 130 31.28 -19.51 -2.53
CA ALA A 130 31.77 -19.69 -3.89
C ALA A 130 31.60 -18.41 -4.72
N PRO A 131 32.41 -17.35 -4.53
CA PRO A 131 32.24 -16.06 -5.20
C PRO A 131 32.43 -16.13 -6.73
N TRP A 132 33.03 -17.19 -7.24
CA TRP A 132 33.20 -17.42 -8.68
C TRP A 132 32.01 -18.05 -9.38
N LEU A 133 30.99 -18.48 -8.65
CA LEU A 133 29.80 -19.15 -9.18
C LEU A 133 29.04 -18.21 -10.12
N ASP A 134 28.68 -18.67 -11.32
CA ASP A 134 27.90 -17.89 -12.31
C ASP A 134 26.78 -18.76 -12.84
N ILE A 135 25.62 -18.68 -12.16
CA ILE A 135 24.41 -19.47 -12.44
C ILE A 135 23.23 -18.62 -12.88
N LYS A 136 23.35 -17.29 -12.89
CA LYS A 136 22.22 -16.40 -13.23
C LYS A 136 21.71 -16.59 -14.66
N GLU A 137 22.61 -17.00 -15.59
CA GLU A 137 22.23 -17.24 -16.98
C GLU A 137 21.44 -18.55 -17.19
N SER A 138 21.53 -19.48 -16.21
CA SER A 138 20.70 -20.70 -16.19
C SER A 138 19.27 -20.42 -15.73
N LEU A 139 19.01 -19.24 -15.15
CA LEU A 139 17.70 -18.81 -14.68
C LEU A 139 16.97 -18.00 -15.77
N PRO A 140 15.63 -18.07 -15.81
CA PRO A 140 14.85 -17.21 -16.69
C PRO A 140 15.07 -15.73 -16.36
N GLU A 141 14.95 -14.89 -17.38
CA GLU A 141 14.94 -13.45 -17.17
C GLU A 141 13.76 -13.05 -16.26
N ASP A 142 14.02 -12.08 -15.39
CA ASP A 142 13.01 -11.53 -14.53
C ASP A 142 12.16 -10.52 -15.32
N THR A 143 10.86 -10.56 -15.11
CA THR A 143 9.96 -9.52 -15.63
C THR A 143 10.14 -8.22 -14.85
N GLU A 144 9.69 -7.13 -15.43
CA GLU A 144 9.69 -5.82 -14.79
C GLU A 144 8.26 -5.32 -14.59
N ALA A 145 7.98 -4.79 -13.40
CA ALA A 145 6.79 -4.03 -13.14
C ALA A 145 7.19 -2.62 -12.74
N HIS A 146 6.64 -1.61 -13.42
CA HIS A 146 6.97 -0.20 -13.21
C HIS A 146 8.48 0.12 -13.29
N ARG A 147 9.23 -0.57 -14.17
CA ARG A 147 10.70 -0.51 -14.32
C ARG A 147 11.49 -1.09 -13.14
N TYR A 148 10.85 -1.90 -12.29
CA TYR A 148 11.50 -2.56 -11.17
C TYR A 148 11.35 -4.08 -11.28
N ASN A 149 12.45 -4.79 -11.17
CA ASN A 149 12.48 -6.26 -11.16
C ASN A 149 12.56 -6.87 -9.76
N LYS A 150 12.26 -6.08 -8.73
CA LYS A 150 12.26 -6.51 -7.31
C LYS A 150 10.89 -6.39 -6.65
N SER A 151 9.85 -6.05 -7.41
CA SER A 151 8.49 -6.00 -6.90
C SER A 151 7.84 -7.38 -6.91
N GLY A 152 6.90 -7.63 -5.99
CA GLY A 152 6.14 -8.88 -5.97
C GLY A 152 5.33 -9.12 -7.25
N GLU A 153 4.92 -8.04 -7.94
CA GLU A 153 4.21 -8.11 -9.22
C GLU A 153 5.11 -8.59 -10.37
N ALA A 154 6.42 -8.26 -10.31
CA ALA A 154 7.39 -8.67 -11.31
C ALA A 154 7.92 -10.10 -11.10
N LEU A 155 7.83 -10.61 -9.89
CA LEU A 155 8.48 -11.84 -9.44
C LEU A 155 7.44 -12.89 -9.04
N ASP A 156 6.56 -13.23 -9.97
CA ASP A 156 5.64 -14.37 -9.82
C ASP A 156 6.38 -15.72 -9.81
N VAL A 157 5.72 -16.75 -9.36
CA VAL A 157 6.26 -18.12 -9.33
C VAL A 157 5.51 -18.96 -10.35
N SER A 158 6.20 -19.30 -11.45
CA SER A 158 5.71 -20.25 -12.43
C SER A 158 6.37 -21.63 -12.27
N HIS A 159 5.74 -22.65 -12.82
CA HIS A 159 6.31 -24.00 -12.84
C HIS A 159 7.67 -24.04 -13.56
N VAL A 160 7.80 -23.31 -14.66
CA VAL A 160 9.06 -23.20 -15.42
C VAL A 160 10.16 -22.56 -14.58
N GLN A 161 9.85 -21.50 -13.85
CA GLN A 161 10.81 -20.85 -12.97
C GLN A 161 11.26 -21.76 -11.83
N LEU A 162 10.33 -22.49 -11.23
CA LEU A 162 10.66 -23.46 -10.19
C LEU A 162 11.64 -24.54 -10.71
N GLN A 163 11.37 -25.11 -11.88
CA GLN A 163 12.26 -26.10 -12.50
C GLN A 163 13.65 -25.53 -12.80
N ARG A 164 13.73 -24.30 -13.34
CA ARG A 164 15.00 -23.65 -13.65
C ARG A 164 15.78 -23.32 -12.39
N THR A 165 15.12 -22.88 -11.33
CA THR A 165 15.74 -22.61 -10.03
C THR A 165 16.34 -23.89 -9.43
N LEU A 166 15.62 -25.02 -9.49
CA LEU A 166 16.16 -26.30 -9.04
C LEU A 166 17.34 -26.76 -9.88
N GLY A 167 17.28 -26.63 -11.22
CA GLY A 167 18.40 -26.95 -12.10
C GLY A 167 19.65 -26.10 -11.83
N ALA A 168 19.48 -24.80 -11.58
CA ALA A 168 20.56 -23.91 -11.20
C ALA A 168 21.17 -24.29 -9.83
N ALA A 169 20.34 -24.74 -8.87
CA ALA A 169 20.86 -25.26 -7.61
C ALA A 169 21.68 -26.53 -7.78
N GLU A 170 21.25 -27.47 -8.63
CA GLU A 170 22.02 -28.67 -8.94
C GLU A 170 23.33 -28.34 -9.64
N GLU A 171 23.36 -27.37 -10.54
CA GLU A 171 24.59 -26.88 -11.20
C GLU A 171 25.57 -26.30 -10.19
N ALA A 172 25.07 -25.50 -9.22
CA ALA A 172 25.90 -24.89 -8.18
C ALA A 172 26.54 -25.90 -7.22
N LEU A 173 25.98 -27.12 -7.11
CA LEU A 173 26.47 -28.18 -6.21
C LEU A 173 27.46 -29.16 -6.88
N ARG A 174 27.74 -29.00 -8.16
CA ARG A 174 28.70 -29.83 -8.92
C ARG A 174 30.10 -29.26 -8.89
#